data_41d89ec6f1e6d19e3380b52f4172aa40
#
_entry.id   41d89ec6f1e6d19e3380b52f4172aa40
#
_cell.length_a   1.000
_cell.length_b   1.000
_cell.length_c   1.000
_cell.angle_alpha   90.00
_cell.angle_beta   90.00
_cell.angle_gamma   90.00
#
_symmetry.space_group_name_H-M   'P 1'
#
loop_
_entity.id
_entity.type
_entity.pdbx_description
1 polymer ?
#
loop_
_entity_poly.entity_id
_entity_poly.type
_entity_poly.pdbx_seq_one_letter_code
_entity_poly.pdbx_strand_id
1 'polypeptide(L)'
;MKILVTGSSGFIGSHLTEYLVERGYEVVAFDRYNNNNHYGWLEKSKYKKKIEFILGDIRDYDSVNKAMKGCQSVMHLAALIGIPYSYISPTAYIKTNVEGTLNILESAKNLKLKQVIITSTSEVYGTAIKKKLSENDELKAQSPYAASKIAADQLSLSYYRSFGLPVKIIRPFNTFGPRQSARAVIPSIITQALSKNKIKIGNLNTTRDFLYVEDLCAAYEKILKSKKLLGEVTNV
;
A
#
# COMPACT_ATOMS: atom_id res chain seq x y z
N MET A 1 -6.21 19.19 5.52
CA MET A 1 -5.43 18.16 6.24
C MET A 1 -4.32 17.71 5.33
N LYS A 2 -3.07 17.75 5.83
CA LYS A 2 -1.89 17.33 5.06
C LYS A 2 -1.57 15.85 5.31
N ILE A 3 -1.42 15.06 4.24
CA ILE A 3 -1.28 13.60 4.27
C ILE A 3 0.00 13.22 3.53
N LEU A 4 0.86 12.42 4.17
CA LEU A 4 1.97 11.75 3.51
C LEU A 4 1.45 10.46 2.85
N VAL A 5 1.70 10.28 1.56
CA VAL A 5 1.43 9.03 0.83
C VAL A 5 2.76 8.44 0.39
N THR A 6 3.15 7.31 0.95
CA THR A 6 4.37 6.60 0.53
C THR A 6 4.06 5.61 -0.59
N GLY A 7 4.96 5.44 -1.55
CA GLY A 7 4.70 4.66 -2.75
C GLY A 7 3.69 5.32 -3.69
N SER A 8 3.62 6.64 -3.63
CA SER A 8 2.65 7.50 -4.30
C SER A 8 2.72 7.42 -5.83
N SER A 9 3.87 7.12 -6.40
CA SER A 9 4.07 7.03 -7.86
C SER A 9 3.70 5.66 -8.45
N GLY A 10 3.38 4.69 -7.60
CA GLY A 10 2.98 3.33 -8.01
C GLY A 10 1.54 3.27 -8.53
N PHE A 11 1.07 2.04 -8.83
CA PHE A 11 -0.29 1.78 -9.32
C PHE A 11 -1.36 2.36 -8.38
N ILE A 12 -1.52 1.80 -7.19
CA ILE A 12 -2.54 2.25 -6.23
C ILE A 12 -2.21 3.65 -5.71
N GLY A 13 -0.94 3.90 -5.36
CA GLY A 13 -0.52 5.17 -4.77
C GLY A 13 -0.80 6.38 -5.66
N SER A 14 -0.65 6.26 -6.98
CA SER A 14 -0.92 7.38 -7.89
C SER A 14 -2.41 7.70 -8.01
N HIS A 15 -3.27 6.69 -8.04
CA HIS A 15 -4.72 6.90 -7.99
C HIS A 15 -5.14 7.53 -6.65
N LEU A 16 -4.63 7.00 -5.54
CA LEU A 16 -4.95 7.52 -4.21
C LEU A 16 -4.48 8.97 -4.03
N THR A 17 -3.28 9.29 -4.50
CA THR A 17 -2.73 10.67 -4.46
C THR A 17 -3.63 11.63 -5.22
N GLU A 18 -3.99 11.30 -6.47
CA GLU A 18 -4.90 12.14 -7.28
C GLU A 18 -6.29 12.24 -6.64
N TYR A 19 -6.83 11.14 -6.15
CA TYR A 19 -8.12 11.07 -5.45
C TYR A 19 -8.17 12.00 -4.23
N LEU A 20 -7.11 12.00 -3.42
CA LEU A 20 -7.02 12.85 -2.23
C LEU A 20 -6.91 14.34 -2.60
N VAL A 21 -6.07 14.68 -3.58
CA VAL A 21 -5.93 16.07 -4.05
C VAL A 21 -7.23 16.61 -4.63
N GLU A 22 -7.97 15.81 -5.38
CA GLU A 22 -9.28 16.16 -5.92
C GLU A 22 -10.30 16.48 -4.82
N ARG A 23 -10.19 15.86 -3.67
CA ARG A 23 -11.04 16.09 -2.49
C ARG A 23 -10.53 17.17 -1.53
N GLY A 24 -9.52 17.92 -1.95
CA GLY A 24 -9.02 19.09 -1.21
C GLY A 24 -8.05 18.76 -0.08
N TYR A 25 -7.49 17.54 -0.04
CA TYR A 25 -6.39 17.23 0.86
C TYR A 25 -5.07 17.78 0.31
N GLU A 26 -4.21 18.25 1.19
CA GLU A 26 -2.81 18.52 0.87
C GLU A 26 -2.02 17.21 0.90
N VAL A 27 -1.32 16.88 -0.18
CA VAL A 27 -0.63 15.60 -0.29
C VAL A 27 0.87 15.80 -0.46
N VAL A 28 1.64 15.14 0.40
CA VAL A 28 3.08 14.90 0.22
C VAL A 28 3.24 13.51 -0.39
N ALA A 29 3.75 13.45 -1.60
CA ALA A 29 4.03 12.24 -2.35
C ALA A 29 5.46 11.80 -2.08
N PHE A 30 5.65 10.68 -1.35
CA PHE A 30 6.95 10.15 -1.01
C PHE A 30 7.24 8.86 -1.76
N ASP A 31 8.30 8.87 -2.55
CA ASP A 31 8.71 7.74 -3.36
C ASP A 31 10.21 7.49 -3.30
N ARG A 32 10.60 6.30 -3.78
CA ARG A 32 11.99 5.91 -3.82
C ARG A 32 12.78 6.86 -4.72
N TYR A 33 13.91 7.35 -4.20
CA TYR A 33 14.86 8.12 -4.98
C TYR A 33 15.24 7.42 -6.28
N ASN A 34 15.24 8.18 -7.35
CA ASN A 34 15.77 7.79 -8.64
C ASN A 34 16.54 8.97 -9.26
N ASN A 35 17.60 8.65 -10.01
CA ASN A 35 18.51 9.66 -10.58
C ASN A 35 17.89 10.59 -11.61
N ASN A 36 16.72 10.23 -12.15
CA ASN A 36 15.99 11.04 -13.14
C ASN A 36 14.99 11.99 -12.50
N ASN A 37 14.86 12.01 -11.17
CA ASN A 37 13.82 12.75 -10.44
C ASN A 37 12.42 12.53 -11.00
N HIS A 38 12.13 11.30 -11.42
CA HIS A 38 10.87 10.94 -12.06
C HIS A 38 9.83 10.48 -11.03
N TYR A 39 8.60 10.97 -11.18
CA TYR A 39 7.49 10.73 -10.25
C TYR A 39 6.50 9.66 -10.74
N GLY A 40 6.96 8.69 -11.54
CA GLY A 40 6.16 7.57 -12.02
C GLY A 40 4.88 8.01 -12.73
N TRP A 41 3.75 7.44 -12.34
CA TRP A 41 2.46 7.78 -12.93
C TRP A 41 1.99 9.21 -12.66
N LEU A 42 2.51 9.85 -11.61
CA LEU A 42 2.18 11.24 -11.27
C LEU A 42 2.88 12.27 -12.15
N GLU A 43 3.84 11.85 -12.98
CA GLU A 43 4.56 12.75 -13.91
C GLU A 43 3.61 13.51 -14.84
N LYS A 44 2.57 12.80 -15.33
CA LYS A 44 1.55 13.34 -16.23
C LYS A 44 0.24 13.70 -15.53
N SER A 45 0.24 13.76 -14.20
CA SER A 45 -0.97 14.09 -13.44
C SER A 45 -1.40 15.55 -13.68
N LYS A 46 -2.69 15.76 -13.91
CA LYS A 46 -3.29 17.11 -13.95
C LYS A 46 -3.15 17.85 -12.61
N TYR A 47 -2.91 17.11 -11.54
CA TYR A 47 -2.71 17.64 -10.18
C TYR A 47 -1.25 17.84 -9.80
N LYS A 48 -0.28 17.60 -10.69
CA LYS A 48 1.17 17.62 -10.38
C LYS A 48 1.58 18.88 -9.61
N LYS A 49 1.09 20.05 -10.01
CA LYS A 49 1.40 21.35 -9.36
C LYS A 49 0.80 21.52 -7.96
N LYS A 50 -0.13 20.66 -7.55
CA LYS A 50 -0.77 20.68 -6.23
C LYS A 50 -0.19 19.62 -5.27
N ILE A 51 0.77 18.83 -5.73
CA ILE A 51 1.40 17.76 -4.98
C ILE A 51 2.81 18.20 -4.59
N GLU A 52 3.15 18.04 -3.33
CA GLU A 52 4.53 18.16 -2.86
C GLU A 52 5.24 16.83 -3.06
N PHE A 53 6.34 16.82 -3.84
CA PHE A 53 7.09 15.60 -4.13
C PHE A 53 8.36 15.52 -3.31
N ILE A 54 8.59 14.40 -2.65
CA ILE A 54 9.82 14.10 -1.92
C ILE A 54 10.31 12.72 -2.37
N LEU A 55 11.55 12.66 -2.85
CA LEU A 55 12.24 11.41 -3.17
C LEU A 55 13.17 11.02 -2.01
N GLY A 56 13.06 9.77 -1.57
CA GLY A 56 13.85 9.22 -0.47
C GLY A 56 13.75 7.71 -0.41
N ASP A 57 13.99 7.13 0.75
CA ASP A 57 13.84 5.68 0.96
C ASP A 57 13.15 5.42 2.30
N ILE A 58 12.12 4.58 2.32
CA ILE A 58 11.42 4.23 3.57
C ILE A 58 12.32 3.48 4.56
N ARG A 59 13.40 2.88 4.08
CA ARG A 59 14.40 2.19 4.91
C ARG A 59 15.33 3.17 5.65
N ASP A 60 15.29 4.43 5.27
CA ASP A 60 16.03 5.51 5.91
C ASP A 60 15.09 6.33 6.80
N TYR A 61 15.31 6.24 8.12
CA TYR A 61 14.51 6.93 9.12
C TYR A 61 14.50 8.44 8.92
N ASP A 62 15.66 9.05 8.66
CA ASP A 62 15.77 10.50 8.53
C ASP A 62 15.02 11.02 7.31
N SER A 63 15.07 10.29 6.20
CA SER A 63 14.31 10.58 5.00
C SER A 63 12.80 10.54 5.26
N VAL A 64 12.32 9.49 5.94
CA VAL A 64 10.92 9.33 6.32
C VAL A 64 10.48 10.44 7.28
N ASN A 65 11.26 10.67 8.34
CA ASN A 65 10.95 11.67 9.35
C ASN A 65 10.87 13.09 8.76
N LYS A 66 11.80 13.42 7.85
CA LYS A 66 11.79 14.70 7.13
C LYS A 66 10.54 14.86 6.26
N ALA A 67 10.18 13.82 5.49
CA ALA A 67 9.01 13.84 4.62
C ALA A 67 7.69 13.93 5.40
N MET A 68 7.65 13.39 6.63
CA MET A 68 6.45 13.35 7.47
C MET A 68 6.23 14.65 8.27
N LYS A 69 7.24 15.52 8.38
CA LYS A 69 7.11 16.81 9.11
C LYS A 69 5.96 17.66 8.55
N GLY A 70 5.12 18.15 9.45
CA GLY A 70 3.94 18.95 9.11
C GLY A 70 2.74 18.18 8.57
N CYS A 71 2.88 16.85 8.33
CA CYS A 71 1.74 16.01 8.01
C CYS A 71 0.93 15.67 9.26
N GLN A 72 -0.37 15.49 9.09
CA GLN A 72 -1.30 15.09 10.15
C GLN A 72 -1.60 13.59 10.09
N SER A 73 -1.41 12.98 8.93
CA SER A 73 -1.66 11.57 8.69
C SER A 73 -0.65 11.01 7.70
N VAL A 74 -0.46 9.69 7.75
CA VAL A 74 0.30 8.95 6.73
C VAL A 74 -0.54 7.79 6.18
N MET A 75 -0.50 7.60 4.86
CA MET A 75 -0.97 6.41 4.16
C MET A 75 0.24 5.69 3.59
N HIS A 76 0.60 4.57 4.21
CA HIS A 76 1.81 3.83 3.90
C HIS A 76 1.52 2.70 2.92
N LEU A 77 1.84 2.94 1.63
CA LEU A 77 1.68 1.97 0.54
C LEU A 77 3.02 1.45 0.00
N ALA A 78 4.12 2.14 0.28
CA ALA A 78 5.44 1.73 -0.21
C ALA A 78 5.81 0.34 0.31
N ALA A 79 6.04 -0.60 -0.61
CA ALA A 79 6.40 -1.97 -0.30
C ALA A 79 7.01 -2.68 -1.52
N LEU A 80 7.77 -3.73 -1.29
CA LEU A 80 8.01 -4.76 -2.29
C LEU A 80 6.84 -5.74 -2.28
N ILE A 81 6.22 -5.97 -3.46
CA ILE A 81 4.95 -6.72 -3.57
C ILE A 81 5.03 -7.99 -4.44
N GLY A 82 6.08 -8.16 -5.23
CA GLY A 82 6.19 -9.27 -6.19
C GLY A 82 6.46 -10.61 -5.50
N ILE A 83 5.45 -11.48 -5.35
CA ILE A 83 5.62 -12.80 -4.71
C ILE A 83 6.80 -13.59 -5.31
N PRO A 84 6.93 -13.75 -6.65
CA PRO A 84 8.06 -14.50 -7.21
C PRO A 84 9.44 -13.91 -6.83
N TYR A 85 9.56 -12.60 -6.79
CA TYR A 85 10.81 -11.96 -6.39
C TYR A 85 11.12 -12.12 -4.90
N SER A 86 10.11 -12.31 -4.06
CA SER A 86 10.31 -12.54 -2.63
C SER A 86 11.06 -13.85 -2.33
N TYR A 87 10.98 -14.84 -3.21
CA TYR A 87 11.77 -16.08 -3.10
C TYR A 87 13.25 -15.89 -3.50
N ILE A 88 13.51 -14.91 -4.38
CA ILE A 88 14.89 -14.61 -4.85
C ILE A 88 15.61 -13.72 -3.84
N SER A 89 14.93 -12.72 -3.30
CA SER A 89 15.53 -11.72 -2.41
C SER A 89 14.69 -11.48 -1.14
N PRO A 90 14.52 -12.48 -0.26
CA PRO A 90 13.66 -12.35 0.93
C PRO A 90 14.14 -11.25 1.88
N THR A 91 15.44 -11.06 2.02
CA THR A 91 16.02 -9.99 2.86
C THR A 91 15.58 -8.61 2.42
N ALA A 92 15.45 -8.36 1.10
CA ALA A 92 14.95 -7.07 0.60
C ALA A 92 13.51 -6.80 1.07
N TYR A 93 12.68 -7.85 1.19
CA TYR A 93 11.30 -7.74 1.70
C TYR A 93 11.29 -7.40 3.19
N ILE A 94 12.14 -8.03 3.99
CA ILE A 94 12.26 -7.69 5.42
C ILE A 94 12.69 -6.24 5.57
N LYS A 95 13.77 -5.82 4.91
CA LYS A 95 14.27 -4.44 4.98
C LYS A 95 13.25 -3.41 4.50
N THR A 96 12.55 -3.70 3.42
CA THR A 96 11.60 -2.72 2.87
C THR A 96 10.26 -2.74 3.61
N ASN A 97 9.65 -3.93 3.76
CA ASN A 97 8.28 -4.03 4.26
C ASN A 97 8.20 -4.01 5.79
N VAL A 98 9.23 -4.50 6.50
CA VAL A 98 9.23 -4.53 7.97
C VAL A 98 9.99 -3.32 8.54
N GLU A 99 11.29 -3.18 8.22
CA GLU A 99 12.08 -2.05 8.72
C GLU A 99 11.55 -0.72 8.19
N GLY A 100 11.13 -0.66 6.90
CA GLY A 100 10.48 0.53 6.35
C GLY A 100 9.19 0.89 7.07
N THR A 101 8.35 -0.10 7.42
CA THR A 101 7.15 0.15 8.24
C THR A 101 7.53 0.61 9.65
N LEU A 102 8.58 0.04 10.26
CA LEU A 102 9.09 0.50 11.56
C LEU A 102 9.46 1.98 11.52
N ASN A 103 10.19 2.42 10.49
CA ASN A 103 10.56 3.83 10.34
C ASN A 103 9.35 4.76 10.21
N ILE A 104 8.30 4.32 9.50
CA ILE A 104 7.02 5.05 9.43
C ILE A 104 6.38 5.17 10.81
N LEU A 105 6.30 4.07 11.57
CA LEU A 105 5.67 4.04 12.89
C LEU A 105 6.45 4.89 13.91
N GLU A 106 7.77 4.77 13.94
CA GLU A 106 8.63 5.59 14.83
C GLU A 106 8.51 7.08 14.50
N SER A 107 8.58 7.45 13.22
CA SER A 107 8.41 8.84 12.80
C SER A 107 7.01 9.37 13.14
N ALA A 108 5.97 8.59 12.90
CA ALA A 108 4.59 8.96 13.21
C ALA A 108 4.37 9.15 14.73
N LYS A 109 4.96 8.27 15.56
CA LYS A 109 4.94 8.37 17.02
C LYS A 109 5.65 9.64 17.49
N ASN A 110 6.87 9.88 17.02
CA ASN A 110 7.69 11.01 17.44
C ASN A 110 7.09 12.36 17.00
N LEU A 111 6.47 12.41 15.82
CA LEU A 111 5.77 13.59 15.29
C LEU A 111 4.30 13.69 15.75
N LYS A 112 3.82 12.74 16.55
CA LYS A 112 2.46 12.70 17.11
C LYS A 112 1.38 12.81 16.04
N LEU A 113 1.49 12.02 14.95
CA LEU A 113 0.50 12.00 13.89
C LEU A 113 -0.90 11.63 14.41
N LYS A 114 -1.91 12.22 13.81
CA LYS A 114 -3.31 11.96 14.20
C LYS A 114 -3.82 10.62 13.67
N GLN A 115 -3.24 10.10 12.59
CA GLN A 115 -3.62 8.82 12.00
C GLN A 115 -2.48 8.21 11.17
N VAL A 116 -2.37 6.89 11.26
CA VAL A 116 -1.44 6.07 10.48
C VAL A 116 -2.23 4.95 9.80
N ILE A 117 -2.29 4.95 8.48
CA ILE A 117 -2.96 3.89 7.72
C ILE A 117 -1.89 3.04 7.04
N ILE A 118 -1.83 1.77 7.43
CA ILE A 118 -0.87 0.79 6.89
C ILE A 118 -1.57 -0.08 5.86
N THR A 119 -1.02 -0.14 4.67
CA THR A 119 -1.50 -1.03 3.61
C THR A 119 -0.89 -2.42 3.78
N SER A 120 -1.72 -3.39 4.05
CA SER A 120 -1.40 -4.82 4.09
C SER A 120 -1.86 -5.51 2.79
N THR A 121 -2.32 -6.75 2.87
CA THR A 121 -2.76 -7.56 1.73
C THR A 121 -3.62 -8.73 2.20
N SER A 122 -4.52 -9.22 1.35
CA SER A 122 -5.23 -10.48 1.58
C SER A 122 -4.32 -11.72 1.55
N GLU A 123 -3.11 -11.63 0.98
CA GLU A 123 -2.12 -12.73 0.93
C GLU A 123 -1.65 -13.19 2.33
N VAL A 124 -1.89 -12.39 3.37
CA VAL A 124 -1.60 -12.76 4.77
C VAL A 124 -2.42 -13.95 5.26
N TYR A 125 -3.59 -14.21 4.66
CA TYR A 125 -4.45 -15.33 5.01
C TYR A 125 -4.02 -16.67 4.37
N GLY A 126 -3.18 -16.61 3.32
CA GLY A 126 -2.81 -17.77 2.54
C GLY A 126 -3.99 -18.34 1.73
N THR A 127 -4.00 -19.65 1.52
CA THR A 127 -5.09 -20.31 0.78
C THR A 127 -6.38 -20.30 1.61
N ALA A 128 -7.43 -19.71 1.04
CA ALA A 128 -8.73 -19.68 1.68
C ALA A 128 -9.32 -21.10 1.83
N ILE A 129 -9.65 -21.46 3.05
CA ILE A 129 -10.36 -22.71 3.37
C ILE A 129 -11.89 -22.48 3.31
N LYS A 130 -12.30 -21.27 3.61
CA LYS A 130 -13.70 -20.81 3.59
C LYS A 130 -14.00 -20.05 2.31
N LYS A 131 -15.26 -20.00 1.93
CA LYS A 131 -15.72 -19.24 0.75
C LYS A 131 -15.51 -17.72 0.90
N LYS A 132 -15.54 -17.20 2.14
CA LYS A 132 -15.30 -15.79 2.46
C LYS A 132 -14.26 -15.69 3.56
N LEU A 133 -13.31 -14.78 3.40
CA LEU A 133 -12.31 -14.42 4.41
C LEU A 133 -12.81 -13.27 5.27
N SER A 134 -12.49 -13.31 6.56
CA SER A 134 -12.73 -12.24 7.52
C SER A 134 -11.44 -11.81 8.19
N GLU A 135 -11.44 -10.66 8.84
CA GLU A 135 -10.30 -10.11 9.55
C GLU A 135 -9.84 -10.98 10.73
N ASN A 136 -10.74 -11.82 11.25
CA ASN A 136 -10.50 -12.75 12.36
C ASN A 136 -9.94 -14.09 11.89
N ASP A 137 -9.82 -14.33 10.58
CA ASP A 137 -9.24 -15.57 10.08
C ASP A 137 -7.74 -15.63 10.37
N GLU A 138 -7.24 -16.86 10.55
CA GLU A 138 -5.85 -17.11 10.88
C GLU A 138 -4.90 -16.62 9.78
N LEU A 139 -3.78 -16.04 10.20
CA LEU A 139 -2.74 -15.56 9.28
C LEU A 139 -1.79 -16.70 8.93
N LYS A 140 -1.73 -17.06 7.66
CA LYS A 140 -0.94 -18.20 7.13
C LYS A 140 -0.09 -17.78 5.94
N ALA A 141 1.07 -17.17 6.21
CA ALA A 141 1.99 -16.76 5.16
C ALA A 141 2.44 -17.94 4.29
N GLN A 142 2.25 -17.85 2.98
CA GLN A 142 2.72 -18.83 1.99
C GLN A 142 3.88 -18.32 1.14
N SER A 143 4.42 -17.13 1.46
CA SER A 143 5.57 -16.54 0.78
C SER A 143 6.33 -15.60 1.72
N PRO A 144 7.63 -15.33 1.45
CA PRO A 144 8.37 -14.29 2.19
C PRO A 144 7.69 -12.91 2.12
N TYR A 145 7.02 -12.59 1.01
CA TYR A 145 6.20 -11.40 0.90
C TYR A 145 5.08 -11.39 1.94
N ALA A 146 4.24 -12.42 1.97
CA ALA A 146 3.13 -12.52 2.92
C ALA A 146 3.64 -12.48 4.37
N ALA A 147 4.73 -13.19 4.68
CA ALA A 147 5.36 -13.17 6.00
C ALA A 147 5.82 -11.76 6.38
N SER A 148 6.44 -11.00 5.47
CA SER A 148 6.84 -9.61 5.72
C SER A 148 5.65 -8.69 5.97
N LYS A 149 4.51 -8.92 5.32
CA LYS A 149 3.28 -8.15 5.53
C LYS A 149 2.60 -8.49 6.86
N ILE A 150 2.59 -9.78 7.27
CA ILE A 150 2.14 -10.18 8.61
C ILE A 150 3.00 -9.52 9.69
N ALA A 151 4.33 -9.51 9.52
CA ALA A 151 5.23 -8.84 10.46
C ALA A 151 4.95 -7.35 10.55
N ALA A 152 4.74 -6.67 9.42
CA ALA A 152 4.37 -5.24 9.39
C ALA A 152 3.01 -4.98 10.08
N ASP A 153 2.01 -5.84 9.87
CA ASP A 153 0.70 -5.75 10.54
C ASP A 153 0.85 -5.86 12.06
N GLN A 154 1.55 -6.91 12.55
CA GLN A 154 1.73 -7.12 13.98
C GLN A 154 2.55 -6.02 14.63
N LEU A 155 3.60 -5.54 13.96
CA LEU A 155 4.38 -4.39 14.41
C LEU A 155 3.50 -3.15 14.55
N SER A 156 2.66 -2.87 13.56
CA SER A 156 1.74 -1.73 13.57
C SER A 156 0.71 -1.81 14.71
N LEU A 157 0.11 -2.97 14.92
CA LEU A 157 -0.82 -3.20 16.03
C LEU A 157 -0.13 -3.11 17.41
N SER A 158 1.15 -3.51 17.51
CA SER A 158 1.91 -3.36 18.74
C SER A 158 2.13 -1.89 19.10
N TYR A 159 2.36 -1.02 18.09
CA TYR A 159 2.48 0.43 18.31
C TYR A 159 1.19 1.07 18.80
N TYR A 160 0.04 0.61 18.30
CA TYR A 160 -1.25 1.03 18.84
C TYR A 160 -1.41 0.60 20.30
N ARG A 161 -1.16 -0.68 20.60
CA ARG A 161 -1.35 -1.24 21.94
C ARG A 161 -0.38 -0.68 22.98
N SER A 162 0.89 -0.48 22.60
CA SER A 162 1.94 -0.08 23.54
C SER A 162 2.10 1.43 23.67
N PHE A 163 1.84 2.18 22.60
CA PHE A 163 2.10 3.63 22.58
C PHE A 163 0.85 4.47 22.27
N GLY A 164 -0.30 3.85 22.04
CA GLY A 164 -1.52 4.57 21.66
C GLY A 164 -1.44 5.24 20.29
N LEU A 165 -0.47 4.84 19.43
CA LEU A 165 -0.38 5.39 18.09
C LEU A 165 -1.64 5.07 17.29
N PRO A 166 -2.36 6.05 16.69
CA PRO A 166 -3.65 5.83 16.03
C PRO A 166 -3.51 5.12 14.67
N VAL A 167 -3.18 3.85 14.73
CA VAL A 167 -2.97 2.97 13.57
C VAL A 167 -4.28 2.36 13.10
N LYS A 168 -4.41 2.21 11.79
CA LYS A 168 -5.44 1.42 11.10
C LYS A 168 -4.76 0.59 10.02
N ILE A 169 -5.21 -0.64 9.81
CA ILE A 169 -4.65 -1.52 8.79
C ILE A 169 -5.72 -1.80 7.74
N ILE A 170 -5.37 -1.64 6.47
CA ILE A 170 -6.21 -2.01 5.34
C ILE A 170 -5.59 -3.21 4.63
N ARG A 171 -6.38 -4.25 4.40
CA ARG A 171 -6.00 -5.46 3.62
C ARG A 171 -6.80 -5.50 2.32
N PRO A 172 -6.30 -4.83 1.25
CA PRO A 172 -6.97 -4.92 -0.04
C PRO A 172 -6.85 -6.33 -0.61
N PHE A 173 -7.92 -6.77 -1.28
CA PHE A 173 -7.90 -7.96 -2.11
C PHE A 173 -7.27 -7.65 -3.47
N ASN A 174 -7.55 -8.42 -4.51
CA ASN A 174 -6.83 -8.29 -5.79
C ASN A 174 -7.25 -7.02 -6.52
N THR A 175 -6.60 -5.92 -6.20
CA THR A 175 -6.89 -4.63 -6.82
C THR A 175 -6.49 -4.63 -8.29
N PHE A 176 -7.38 -4.11 -9.14
CA PHE A 176 -7.15 -3.93 -10.58
C PHE A 176 -7.55 -2.54 -11.05
N GLY A 177 -7.06 -2.16 -12.22
CA GLY A 177 -7.40 -0.88 -12.84
C GLY A 177 -6.29 -0.33 -13.75
N PRO A 178 -6.47 0.87 -14.30
CA PRO A 178 -5.44 1.56 -15.07
C PRO A 178 -4.12 1.66 -14.30
N ARG A 179 -2.99 1.70 -15.00
CA ARG A 179 -1.62 1.76 -14.41
C ARG A 179 -1.14 0.48 -13.73
N GLN A 180 -1.96 -0.57 -13.67
CA GLN A 180 -1.53 -1.85 -13.12
C GLN A 180 -0.49 -2.51 -14.04
N SER A 181 0.49 -3.21 -13.45
CA SER A 181 1.51 -3.93 -14.21
C SER A 181 0.89 -4.97 -15.14
N ALA A 182 1.36 -5.02 -16.38
CA ALA A 182 0.93 -6.03 -17.38
C ALA A 182 1.22 -7.49 -16.97
N ARG A 183 1.96 -7.72 -15.88
CA ARG A 183 2.17 -9.05 -15.28
C ARG A 183 0.97 -9.54 -14.46
N ALA A 184 0.06 -8.65 -14.06
CA ALA A 184 -1.17 -9.02 -13.37
C ALA A 184 -2.18 -9.61 -14.36
N VAL A 185 -3.09 -10.47 -13.87
CA VAL A 185 -3.98 -11.28 -14.71
C VAL A 185 -4.90 -10.43 -15.60
N ILE A 186 -5.56 -9.42 -15.06
CA ILE A 186 -6.50 -8.58 -15.82
C ILE A 186 -5.79 -7.78 -16.92
N PRO A 187 -4.73 -7.00 -16.64
CA PRO A 187 -3.99 -6.31 -17.71
C PRO A 187 -3.35 -7.27 -18.71
N SER A 188 -2.90 -8.46 -18.27
CA SER A 188 -2.35 -9.48 -19.16
C SER A 188 -3.40 -9.99 -20.16
N ILE A 189 -4.63 -10.24 -19.69
CA ILE A 189 -5.75 -10.64 -20.56
C ILE A 189 -6.06 -9.53 -21.57
N ILE A 190 -6.22 -8.29 -21.10
CA ILE A 190 -6.56 -7.13 -21.95
C ILE A 190 -5.49 -6.93 -23.03
N THR A 191 -4.21 -6.91 -22.65
CA THR A 191 -3.10 -6.71 -23.59
C THR A 191 -3.02 -7.82 -24.63
N GLN A 192 -3.22 -9.07 -24.22
CA GLN A 192 -3.23 -10.20 -25.15
C GLN A 192 -4.46 -10.16 -26.08
N ALA A 193 -5.65 -9.84 -25.56
CA ALA A 193 -6.88 -9.74 -26.36
C ALA A 193 -6.78 -8.66 -27.45
N LEU A 194 -6.08 -7.56 -27.16
CA LEU A 194 -5.87 -6.45 -28.12
C LEU A 194 -4.77 -6.74 -29.16
N SER A 195 -3.85 -7.67 -28.89
CA SER A 195 -2.67 -7.87 -29.73
C SER A 195 -2.51 -9.28 -30.30
N LYS A 196 -3.33 -10.25 -29.89
CA LYS A 196 -3.18 -11.67 -30.24
C LYS A 196 -4.52 -12.34 -30.46
N ASN A 197 -4.53 -13.39 -31.33
CA ASN A 197 -5.72 -14.23 -31.58
C ASN A 197 -5.96 -15.29 -30.47
N LYS A 198 -5.01 -15.48 -29.56
CA LYS A 198 -5.11 -16.45 -28.45
C LYS A 198 -4.59 -15.83 -27.18
N ILE A 199 -5.35 -16.02 -26.10
CA ILE A 199 -4.98 -15.58 -24.75
C ILE A 199 -4.38 -16.78 -24.02
N LYS A 200 -3.17 -16.62 -23.51
CA LYS A 200 -2.51 -17.61 -22.63
C LYS A 200 -2.67 -17.14 -21.18
N ILE A 201 -3.35 -17.93 -20.37
CA ILE A 201 -3.55 -17.69 -18.94
C ILE A 201 -2.99 -18.88 -18.17
N GLY A 202 -2.63 -18.66 -16.91
CA GLY A 202 -2.18 -19.71 -16.01
C GLY A 202 -3.33 -20.61 -15.49
N ASN A 203 -3.27 -21.03 -14.23
CA ASN A 203 -4.28 -21.90 -13.64
C ASN A 203 -5.65 -21.21 -13.57
N LEU A 204 -6.66 -21.80 -14.19
CA LEU A 204 -8.04 -21.29 -14.23
C LEU A 204 -8.88 -21.73 -13.01
N ASN A 205 -8.39 -22.66 -12.19
CA ASN A 205 -9.13 -23.18 -11.05
C ASN A 205 -8.98 -22.31 -9.78
N THR A 206 -8.37 -21.14 -9.90
CA THR A 206 -8.21 -20.20 -8.79
C THR A 206 -9.33 -19.18 -8.77
N THR A 207 -9.94 -18.98 -7.60
CA THR A 207 -10.89 -17.89 -7.37
C THR A 207 -10.18 -16.68 -6.79
N ARG A 208 -10.62 -15.48 -7.14
CA ARG A 208 -10.09 -14.22 -6.63
C ARG A 208 -11.24 -13.23 -6.44
N ASP A 209 -11.14 -12.45 -5.39
CA ASP A 209 -11.96 -11.25 -5.21
C ASP A 209 -11.24 -10.09 -5.87
N PHE A 210 -11.89 -9.43 -6.82
CA PHE A 210 -11.33 -8.32 -7.58
C PHE A 210 -11.93 -7.00 -7.13
N LEU A 211 -11.07 -6.07 -6.73
CA LEU A 211 -11.42 -4.74 -6.25
C LEU A 211 -10.94 -3.68 -7.26
N TYR A 212 -11.86 -2.84 -7.74
CA TYR A 212 -11.47 -1.74 -8.63
C TYR A 212 -10.70 -0.65 -7.85
N VAL A 213 -9.67 -0.09 -8.47
CA VAL A 213 -8.73 0.81 -7.78
C VAL A 213 -9.38 2.08 -7.23
N GLU A 214 -10.41 2.61 -7.89
CA GLU A 214 -11.13 3.79 -7.39
C GLU A 214 -11.98 3.46 -6.15
N ASP A 215 -12.57 2.27 -6.09
CA ASP A 215 -13.29 1.80 -4.89
C ASP A 215 -12.32 1.64 -3.70
N LEU A 216 -11.12 1.15 -3.98
CA LEU A 216 -10.07 1.09 -2.96
C LEU A 216 -9.68 2.49 -2.48
N CYS A 217 -9.53 3.48 -3.38
CA CYS A 217 -9.25 4.87 -2.99
C CYS A 217 -10.37 5.44 -2.11
N ALA A 218 -11.64 5.16 -2.44
CA ALA A 218 -12.78 5.56 -1.62
C ALA A 218 -12.77 4.87 -0.24
N ALA A 219 -12.36 3.61 -0.18
CA ALA A 219 -12.21 2.89 1.08
C ALA A 219 -11.11 3.52 1.97
N TYR A 220 -9.96 3.91 1.40
CA TYR A 220 -8.93 4.64 2.15
C TYR A 220 -9.48 5.92 2.80
N GLU A 221 -10.26 6.71 2.07
CA GLU A 221 -10.85 7.93 2.61
C GLU A 221 -11.87 7.64 3.71
N LYS A 222 -12.72 6.62 3.55
CA LYS A 222 -13.67 6.19 4.59
C LYS A 222 -12.95 5.72 5.86
N ILE A 223 -11.88 4.94 5.70
CA ILE A 223 -11.05 4.48 6.81
C ILE A 223 -10.35 5.67 7.49
N LEU A 224 -9.83 6.63 6.72
CA LEU A 224 -9.24 7.86 7.25
C LEU A 224 -10.24 8.61 8.15
N LYS A 225 -11.48 8.77 7.70
CA LYS A 225 -12.55 9.50 8.41
C LYS A 225 -13.13 8.73 9.59
N SER A 226 -13.01 7.42 9.65
CA SER A 226 -13.59 6.58 10.70
C SER A 226 -12.85 6.76 12.02
N LYS A 227 -13.57 7.01 13.10
CA LYS A 227 -13.04 7.02 14.48
C LYS A 227 -13.06 5.64 15.15
N LYS A 228 -13.77 4.66 14.54
CA LYS A 228 -14.03 3.34 15.14
C LYS A 228 -12.99 2.27 14.78
N LEU A 229 -12.10 2.56 13.83
CA LEU A 229 -11.17 1.56 13.27
C LEU A 229 -9.74 1.68 13.83
N LEU A 230 -9.56 2.37 14.95
CA LEU A 230 -8.24 2.52 15.59
C LEU A 230 -7.80 1.18 16.20
N GLY A 231 -6.62 0.71 15.83
CA GLY A 231 -6.10 -0.58 16.24
C GLY A 231 -6.77 -1.78 15.54
N GLU A 232 -7.57 -1.51 14.50
CA GLU A 232 -8.32 -2.54 13.78
C GLU A 232 -7.74 -2.79 12.38
N VAL A 233 -8.03 -3.98 11.88
CA VAL A 233 -7.79 -4.40 10.51
C VAL A 233 -9.09 -4.33 9.73
N THR A 234 -9.04 -3.94 8.47
CA THR A 234 -10.21 -3.89 7.58
C THR A 234 -9.88 -4.56 6.25
N ASN A 235 -10.62 -5.58 5.88
CA ASN A 235 -10.60 -6.18 4.54
C ASN A 235 -11.36 -5.29 3.55
N VAL A 236 -10.85 -5.14 2.34
CA VAL A 236 -11.47 -4.35 1.27
C VAL A 236 -11.33 -5.06 -0.07
#